data_634a23540402d94f89a8d487476132c3
#
_entry.id   634a23540402d94f89a8d487476132c3
#
_cell.length_a   1.000
_cell.length_b   1.000
_cell.length_c   1.000
_cell.angle_alpha   90.00
_cell.angle_beta   90.00
_cell.angle_gamma   90.00
#
_symmetry.space_group_name_H-M   'P 1'
#
loop_
_entity.id
_entity.type
_entity.pdbx_description
1 polymer ?
#
loop_
_entity_poly.entity_id
_entity_poly.type
_entity_poly.pdbx_seq_one_letter_code
_entity_poly.pdbx_strand_id
1 'polypeptide(L)'
;MLDLVAKEVFLTKGIGVHEDKLTSFEYALRDAGIEGTNIVLISSIFPPKAKLVPRKEGLKLIKPGQILFTIYSKNQTNEPQRLISASVGVAQPKDRTKYGYLSEYEAFGQNEKVAGDYAEDIACLLYTSPSPRD
;
A
#
# COMPACT_ATOMS: atom_id res chain seq x y z
N MET A 1 -23.12 0.18 -17.09
CA MET A 1 -22.37 -0.46 -15.99
C MET A 1 -21.27 0.47 -15.52
N LEU A 2 -21.13 0.64 -14.22
CA LEU A 2 -20.05 1.44 -13.65
C LEU A 2 -18.75 0.62 -13.65
N ASP A 3 -17.70 1.21 -14.22
CA ASP A 3 -16.40 0.56 -14.34
C ASP A 3 -15.42 1.21 -13.35
N LEU A 4 -15.08 0.48 -12.29
CA LEU A 4 -14.27 0.99 -11.20
C LEU A 4 -12.80 0.58 -11.34
N VAL A 5 -12.18 0.97 -12.44
CA VAL A 5 -10.75 0.75 -12.65
C VAL A 5 -9.98 2.01 -12.27
N ALA A 6 -9.09 1.91 -11.30
CA ALA A 6 -8.30 3.06 -10.88
C ALA A 6 -7.38 3.51 -12.01
N LYS A 7 -7.28 4.82 -12.20
CA LYS A 7 -6.43 5.43 -13.23
C LYS A 7 -5.12 5.93 -12.66
N GLU A 8 -5.09 6.24 -11.38
CA GLU A 8 -3.92 6.77 -10.71
C GLU A 8 -3.72 6.04 -9.39
N VAL A 9 -2.47 5.75 -9.07
CA VAL A 9 -2.06 5.08 -7.85
C VAL A 9 -0.90 5.85 -7.25
N PHE A 10 -0.89 6.04 -5.95
CA PHE A 10 0.26 6.60 -5.26
C PHE A 10 0.57 5.78 -4.02
N LEU A 11 1.81 5.87 -3.58
CA LEU A 11 2.29 5.20 -2.37
C LEU A 11 2.47 6.23 -1.27
N THR A 12 2.08 5.86 -0.06
CA THR A 12 2.28 6.71 1.11
C THR A 12 2.58 5.84 2.32
N LYS A 13 3.07 6.47 3.38
CA LYS A 13 3.33 5.78 4.64
C LYS A 13 3.03 6.71 5.80
N GLY A 14 2.78 6.13 6.95
CA GLY A 14 2.52 6.91 8.16
C GLY A 14 2.82 6.12 9.41
N ILE A 15 3.14 6.84 10.47
CA ILE A 15 3.42 6.29 11.79
C ILE A 15 2.52 6.99 12.79
N GLY A 16 1.91 6.21 13.68
CA GLY A 16 1.12 6.74 14.77
C GLY A 16 1.53 6.11 16.09
N VAL A 17 1.59 6.93 17.13
CA VAL A 17 1.94 6.49 18.48
C VAL A 17 0.84 6.93 19.43
N HIS A 18 0.23 5.99 20.15
CA HIS A 18 -0.78 6.25 21.14
C HIS A 18 -0.99 4.99 22.00
N GLU A 19 -1.48 5.16 23.21
CA GLU A 19 -1.78 4.03 24.09
C GLU A 19 -2.90 3.14 23.53
N ASP A 20 -3.89 3.76 22.90
CA ASP A 20 -4.99 3.07 22.26
C ASP A 20 -4.63 2.71 20.81
N LYS A 21 -4.78 1.43 20.46
CA LYS A 21 -4.42 0.94 19.12
C LYS A 21 -5.23 1.60 18.01
N LEU A 22 -6.53 1.82 18.24
CA LEU A 22 -7.36 2.45 17.22
C LEU A 22 -6.94 3.89 16.99
N THR A 23 -6.61 4.61 18.05
CA THR A 23 -6.15 5.99 17.95
C THR A 23 -4.78 6.07 17.31
N SER A 24 -3.88 5.12 17.61
CA SER A 24 -2.56 5.11 16.96
C SER A 24 -2.69 4.87 15.46
N PHE A 25 -3.62 4.02 15.04
CA PHE A 25 -3.89 3.81 13.63
C PHE A 25 -4.44 5.07 12.97
N GLU A 26 -5.36 5.77 13.63
CA GLU A 26 -5.88 7.05 13.14
C GLU A 26 -4.75 8.07 12.96
N TYR A 27 -3.81 8.14 13.89
CA TYR A 27 -2.65 9.01 13.78
C TYR A 27 -1.74 8.62 12.61
N ALA A 28 -1.58 7.31 12.38
CA ALA A 28 -0.81 6.83 11.22
C ALA A 28 -1.49 7.23 9.91
N LEU A 29 -2.82 7.16 9.82
CA LEU A 29 -3.56 7.60 8.64
C LEU A 29 -3.38 9.10 8.38
N ARG A 30 -3.37 9.90 9.44
CA ARG A 30 -3.11 11.35 9.33
C ARG A 30 -1.70 11.63 8.85
N ASP A 31 -0.72 10.92 9.39
CA ASP A 31 0.66 11.07 8.94
C ASP A 31 0.82 10.64 7.48
N ALA A 32 0.08 9.63 7.05
CA ALA A 32 0.06 9.20 5.65
C ALA A 32 -0.73 10.15 4.73
N GLY A 33 -1.53 11.05 5.29
CA GLY A 33 -2.31 12.02 4.53
C GLY A 33 -3.64 11.52 3.99
N ILE A 34 -4.14 10.40 4.50
CA ILE A 34 -5.38 9.78 3.99
C ILE A 34 -6.48 9.69 5.04
N GLU A 35 -6.37 10.46 6.10
CA GLU A 35 -7.41 10.57 7.11
C GLU A 35 -8.69 11.16 6.52
N GLY A 36 -9.82 10.84 7.12
CA GLY A 36 -11.10 11.36 6.67
C GLY A 36 -11.64 10.72 5.41
N THR A 37 -11.02 9.66 4.91
CA THR A 37 -11.52 8.91 3.77
C THR A 37 -12.17 7.60 4.23
N ASN A 38 -13.01 7.05 3.37
CA ASN A 38 -13.57 5.72 3.59
C ASN A 38 -12.70 4.70 2.87
N ILE A 39 -11.85 4.02 3.62
CA ILE A 39 -10.89 3.07 3.06
C ILE A 39 -11.60 1.77 2.71
N VAL A 40 -11.46 1.35 1.46
CA VAL A 40 -11.95 0.05 0.99
C VAL A 40 -10.75 -0.78 0.56
N LEU A 41 -10.52 -1.90 1.23
CA LEU A 41 -9.40 -2.77 0.90
C LEU A 41 -9.63 -3.50 -0.40
N ILE A 42 -8.62 -3.49 -1.25
CA ILE A 42 -8.61 -4.23 -2.50
C ILE A 42 -7.59 -5.36 -2.41
N SER A 43 -7.61 -6.26 -3.38
CA SER A 43 -6.63 -7.31 -3.46
C SER A 43 -5.35 -6.83 -4.17
N SER A 44 -4.51 -7.73 -4.63
CA SER A 44 -3.13 -7.44 -5.01
C SER A 44 -2.92 -7.10 -6.48
N ILE A 45 -3.93 -6.55 -7.16
CA ILE A 45 -3.82 -6.25 -8.60
C ILE A 45 -3.55 -4.77 -8.82
N PHE A 46 -2.46 -4.49 -9.52
CA PHE A 46 -2.17 -3.15 -10.02
C PHE A 46 -2.93 -2.97 -11.34
N PRO A 47 -3.84 -1.98 -11.44
CA PRO A 47 -4.73 -1.90 -12.60
C PRO A 47 -3.97 -1.65 -13.92
N PRO A 48 -4.46 -2.23 -15.04
CA PRO A 48 -3.90 -1.90 -16.34
C PRO A 48 -3.98 -0.41 -16.64
N LYS A 49 -2.96 0.13 -17.24
CA LYS A 49 -2.86 1.54 -17.64
C LYS A 49 -2.88 2.53 -16.47
N ALA A 50 -2.93 2.06 -15.23
CA ALA A 50 -2.85 2.95 -14.09
C ALA A 50 -1.48 3.62 -14.02
N LYS A 51 -1.49 4.87 -13.62
CA LYS A 51 -0.29 5.67 -13.53
C LYS A 51 0.15 5.78 -12.09
N LEU A 52 1.39 5.41 -11.80
CA LEU A 52 1.96 5.60 -10.47
C LEU A 52 2.43 7.05 -10.37
N VAL A 53 1.76 7.82 -9.52
CA VAL A 53 2.05 9.25 -9.35
C VAL A 53 2.77 9.47 -8.02
N PRO A 54 3.55 10.57 -7.90
CA PRO A 54 4.20 10.90 -6.64
C PRO A 54 3.18 11.14 -5.52
N ARG A 55 3.58 10.87 -4.28
CA ARG A 55 2.72 11.06 -3.10
C ARG A 55 2.10 12.46 -3.06
N LYS A 56 2.90 13.50 -3.28
CA LYS A 56 2.44 14.88 -3.24
C LYS A 56 1.29 15.14 -4.22
N GLU A 57 1.40 14.58 -5.41
CA GLU A 57 0.37 14.70 -6.44
C GLU A 57 -0.89 13.91 -6.09
N GLY A 58 -0.70 12.67 -5.61
CA GLY A 58 -1.81 11.83 -5.20
C GLY A 58 -2.61 12.42 -4.06
N LEU A 59 -1.95 12.99 -3.06
CA LEU A 59 -2.63 13.58 -1.91
C LEU A 59 -3.52 14.77 -2.28
N LYS A 60 -3.21 15.48 -3.36
CA LYS A 60 -4.05 16.58 -3.84
C LYS A 60 -5.40 16.11 -4.38
N LEU A 61 -5.50 14.83 -4.75
CA LEU A 61 -6.72 14.25 -5.30
C LEU A 61 -7.65 13.68 -4.22
N ILE A 62 -7.20 13.64 -2.97
CA ILE A 62 -7.96 13.07 -1.85
C ILE A 62 -8.89 14.12 -1.28
N LYS A 63 -10.14 13.71 -1.05
CA LYS A 63 -11.16 14.58 -0.47
C LYS A 63 -11.79 13.92 0.75
N PRO A 64 -12.19 14.69 1.78
CA PRO A 64 -12.91 14.13 2.92
C PRO A 64 -14.16 13.36 2.47
N GLY A 65 -14.36 12.18 3.05
CA GLY A 65 -15.50 11.31 2.73
C GLY A 65 -15.36 10.48 1.46
N GLN A 66 -14.27 10.68 0.72
CA GLN A 66 -14.03 9.91 -0.51
C GLN A 66 -13.87 8.42 -0.20
N ILE A 67 -14.41 7.58 -1.07
CA ILE A 67 -14.13 6.14 -1.04
C ILE A 67 -12.75 5.93 -1.67
N LEU A 68 -11.80 5.51 -0.85
CA LEU A 68 -10.42 5.33 -1.26
C LEU A 68 -10.11 3.84 -1.34
N PHE A 69 -9.91 3.34 -2.55
CA PHE A 69 -9.52 1.95 -2.77
C PHE A 69 -8.05 1.80 -2.43
N THR A 70 -7.75 0.91 -1.49
CA THR A 70 -6.44 0.89 -0.84
C THR A 70 -5.96 -0.53 -0.63
N ILE A 71 -4.68 -0.77 -0.84
CA ILE A 71 -3.97 -1.88 -0.24
C ILE A 71 -3.06 -1.27 0.82
N TYR A 72 -2.99 -1.86 2.00
CA TYR A 72 -2.04 -1.38 2.99
C TYR A 72 -1.39 -2.54 3.74
N SER A 73 -0.19 -2.28 4.18
CA SER A 73 0.54 -3.13 5.12
C SER A 73 0.58 -2.39 6.45
N LYS A 74 0.20 -3.07 7.53
CA LYS A 74 0.12 -2.48 8.86
C LYS A 74 0.80 -3.37 9.86
N ASN A 75 1.63 -2.79 10.71
CA ASN A 75 2.24 -3.50 11.82
C ASN A 75 2.13 -2.67 13.09
N GLN A 76 1.94 -3.33 14.22
CA GLN A 76 1.73 -2.68 15.52
C GLN A 76 2.49 -3.41 16.60
N THR A 77 2.91 -2.67 17.61
CA THR A 77 3.50 -3.24 18.84
C THR A 77 3.25 -2.31 20.01
N ASN A 78 3.14 -2.88 21.20
CA ASN A 78 3.15 -2.14 22.47
C ASN A 78 4.43 -2.42 23.26
N GLU A 79 5.38 -3.14 22.67
CA GLU A 79 6.65 -3.47 23.31
C GLU A 79 7.66 -2.34 23.11
N PRO A 80 8.25 -1.78 24.19
CA PRO A 80 9.29 -0.77 24.05
C PRO A 80 10.48 -1.31 23.26
N GLN A 81 11.08 -0.45 22.41
CA GLN A 81 12.29 -0.75 21.65
C GLN A 81 12.13 -1.91 20.65
N ARG A 82 10.90 -2.32 20.35
CA ARG A 82 10.66 -3.33 19.33
C ARG A 82 10.66 -2.68 17.95
N LEU A 83 11.57 -3.12 17.09
CA LEU A 83 11.59 -2.65 15.70
C LEU A 83 10.50 -3.36 14.90
N ILE A 84 9.59 -2.59 14.32
CA ILE A 84 8.55 -3.10 13.43
C ILE A 84 8.63 -2.39 12.09
N SER A 85 8.18 -3.07 11.06
CA SER A 85 8.10 -2.48 9.74
C SER A 85 6.89 -3.00 8.98
N ALA A 86 6.42 -2.18 8.05
CA ALA A 86 5.36 -2.54 7.12
C ALA A 86 5.72 -1.95 5.76
N SER A 87 5.49 -2.70 4.70
CA SER A 87 5.88 -2.26 3.36
C SER A 87 4.95 -2.80 2.29
N VAL A 88 4.94 -2.12 1.15
CA VAL A 88 4.19 -2.52 -0.04
C VAL A 88 5.15 -2.54 -1.21
N GLY A 89 5.13 -3.62 -1.98
CA GLY A 89 5.88 -3.73 -3.22
C GLY A 89 4.96 -3.62 -4.44
N VAL A 90 5.50 -3.11 -5.53
CA VAL A 90 4.77 -2.93 -6.79
C VAL A 90 5.55 -3.57 -7.93
N ALA A 91 4.87 -4.40 -8.72
CA ALA A 91 5.42 -4.97 -9.94
C ALA A 91 4.53 -4.59 -11.12
N GLN A 92 5.06 -3.83 -12.06
CA GLN A 92 4.35 -3.40 -13.26
C GLN A 92 4.98 -4.07 -14.48
N PRO A 93 4.16 -4.61 -15.41
CA PRO A 93 4.70 -5.14 -16.65
C PRO A 93 5.14 -4.02 -17.58
N LYS A 94 6.04 -4.33 -18.51
CA LYS A 94 6.42 -3.39 -19.55
C LYS A 94 5.23 -3.00 -20.42
N ASP A 95 4.40 -3.97 -20.75
CA ASP A 95 3.14 -3.73 -21.45
C ASP A 95 2.10 -3.23 -20.47
N ARG A 96 1.88 -1.92 -20.46
CA ARG A 96 0.98 -1.25 -19.52
C ARG A 96 -0.50 -1.52 -19.77
N THR A 97 -0.85 -2.22 -20.85
CA THR A 97 -2.22 -2.68 -21.08
C THR A 97 -2.55 -3.91 -20.25
N LYS A 98 -1.53 -4.53 -19.64
CA LYS A 98 -1.70 -5.68 -18.76
C LYS A 98 -1.66 -5.24 -17.29
N TYR A 99 -2.29 -6.03 -16.43
CA TYR A 99 -2.26 -5.74 -15.00
C TYR A 99 -0.92 -6.16 -14.38
N GLY A 100 -0.58 -5.51 -13.29
CA GLY A 100 0.56 -5.87 -12.47
C GLY A 100 0.13 -6.37 -11.10
N TYR A 101 1.07 -6.42 -10.17
CA TYR A 101 0.82 -6.93 -8.82
C TYR A 101 1.30 -5.95 -7.75
N LEU A 102 0.58 -6.00 -6.64
CA LEU A 102 0.96 -5.34 -5.40
C LEU A 102 1.20 -6.44 -4.36
N SER A 103 2.11 -6.21 -3.45
CA SER A 103 2.33 -7.11 -2.32
C SER A 103 2.46 -6.30 -1.04
N GLU A 104 2.13 -6.92 0.07
CA GLU A 104 2.29 -6.32 1.39
C GLU A 104 3.17 -7.23 2.25
N TYR A 105 3.94 -6.63 3.16
CA TYR A 105 4.84 -7.39 4.01
C TYR A 105 5.03 -6.66 5.34
N GLU A 106 4.86 -7.38 6.43
CA GLU A 106 5.11 -6.90 7.79
C GLU A 106 6.25 -7.70 8.41
N ALA A 107 7.08 -7.03 9.19
CA ALA A 107 8.21 -7.68 9.84
C ALA A 107 8.49 -7.10 11.21
N PHE A 108 9.09 -7.94 12.07
CA PHE A 108 9.68 -7.52 13.32
C PHE A 108 11.20 -7.69 13.20
N GLY A 109 11.94 -6.68 13.66
CA GLY A 109 13.40 -6.74 13.64
C GLY A 109 14.05 -6.42 12.30
N GLN A 110 13.30 -6.09 11.26
CA GLN A 110 13.83 -5.65 9.97
C GLN A 110 13.61 -4.14 9.80
N ASN A 111 14.59 -3.45 9.22
CA ASN A 111 14.44 -2.04 8.92
C ASN A 111 13.56 -1.84 7.67
N GLU A 112 13.18 -0.59 7.44
CA GLU A 112 12.30 -0.20 6.34
C GLU A 112 12.82 -0.66 4.97
N LYS A 113 14.12 -0.50 4.73
CA LYS A 113 14.71 -0.86 3.44
C LYS A 113 14.63 -2.37 3.17
N VAL A 114 15.00 -3.19 4.16
CA VAL A 114 15.00 -4.66 4.01
C VAL A 114 13.57 -5.16 3.79
N ALA A 115 12.60 -4.66 4.56
CA ALA A 115 11.21 -5.05 4.41
C ALA A 115 10.64 -4.61 3.06
N GLY A 116 11.03 -3.41 2.59
CA GLY A 116 10.60 -2.89 1.29
C GLY A 116 11.14 -3.72 0.14
N ASP A 117 12.42 -4.07 0.17
CA ASP A 117 13.03 -4.91 -0.85
C ASP A 117 12.36 -6.29 -0.91
N TYR A 118 12.04 -6.87 0.24
CA TYR A 118 11.36 -8.17 0.30
C TYR A 118 9.95 -8.10 -0.30
N ALA A 119 9.21 -7.03 -0.01
CA ALA A 119 7.87 -6.84 -0.58
C ALA A 119 7.91 -6.69 -2.09
N GLU A 120 8.89 -5.97 -2.62
CA GLU A 120 9.09 -5.83 -4.06
C GLU A 120 9.42 -7.17 -4.71
N ASP A 121 10.28 -7.97 -4.09
CA ASP A 121 10.65 -9.30 -4.58
C ASP A 121 9.42 -10.21 -4.64
N ILE A 122 8.56 -10.18 -3.63
CA ILE A 122 7.32 -10.96 -3.64
C ILE A 122 6.40 -10.52 -4.80
N ALA A 123 6.24 -9.23 -5.01
CA ALA A 123 5.41 -8.71 -6.10
C ALA A 123 5.95 -9.16 -7.47
N CYS A 124 7.27 -9.08 -7.66
CA CYS A 124 7.91 -9.53 -8.89
C CYS A 124 7.77 -11.04 -9.08
N LEU A 125 7.91 -11.82 -8.01
CA LEU A 125 7.75 -13.27 -8.06
C LEU A 125 6.32 -13.66 -8.47
N LEU A 126 5.31 -12.99 -7.93
CA LEU A 126 3.92 -13.24 -8.32
C LEU A 126 3.70 -12.98 -9.79
N TYR A 127 4.34 -11.95 -10.35
CA TYR A 127 4.19 -11.60 -11.76
C TYR A 127 4.92 -12.57 -12.69
N THR A 128 6.11 -13.04 -12.29
CA THR A 128 6.96 -13.90 -13.13
C THR A 128 6.73 -15.39 -12.90
N SER A 129 5.90 -15.76 -11.93
CA SER A 129 5.65 -17.16 -11.59
C SER A 129 5.00 -17.90 -12.77
N PRO A 130 5.44 -19.13 -13.10
CA PRO A 130 4.80 -19.94 -14.14
C PRO A 130 3.51 -20.60 -13.61
N SER A 131 2.63 -19.81 -13.02
CA SER A 131 1.35 -20.30 -12.51
C SER A 131 0.31 -20.36 -13.62
N PRO A 132 -0.83 -21.05 -13.42
CA PRO A 132 -1.89 -21.10 -14.43
C PRO A 132 -2.47 -19.76 -14.82
N ARG A 133 -2.20 -18.70 -14.11
CA ARG A 133 -2.67 -17.35 -14.43
C ARG A 133 -1.72 -16.57 -15.35
N ASP A 134 -0.60 -17.14 -15.66
CA ASP A 134 0.38 -16.50 -16.55
C ASP A 134 -0.01 -16.58 -18.01
#